data_2d91e6560bef50a3eed9d278b71b574c
#
_entry.id   2d91e6560bef50a3eed9d278b71b574c
#
_cell.length_a   1.000
_cell.length_b   1.000
_cell.length_c   1.000
_cell.angle_alpha   90.00
_cell.angle_beta   90.00
_cell.angle_gamma   90.00
#
_symmetry.space_group_name_H-M   'P 1'
#
loop_
_entity.id
_entity.type
_entity.pdbx_description
1 polymer ?
#
loop_
_entity_poly.entity_id
_entity_poly.type
_entity_poly.pdbx_seq_one_letter_code
_entity_poly.pdbx_strand_id
1 'polypeptide(L)'
;MIDPHKVTNTARTREELEEFLLFCVVVAGKNADQQSKKLELFLEGRRPFDFIRSSESRLDARLKEVRLGKYTLLGRSFRALARSGIDLGSCPWEHLTEFPGIGIKTAKFFVLHSRPAQMHGVLDTHVLAWMGERWGSPVPRHSPQDSGTYHFWETVYFGMVSARFHGKGPIDWAKFDLDLWRERRGSA
;
A
#
# COMPACT_ATOMS: atom_id res chain seq x y z
N MET A 1 -7.30 -0.30 14.37
CA MET A 1 -7.61 -1.07 13.12
C MET A 1 -7.69 -0.13 11.92
N ILE A 2 -7.00 -0.43 10.83
CA ILE A 2 -7.09 0.31 9.56
C ILE A 2 -8.39 -0.07 8.83
N ASP A 3 -9.23 0.92 8.52
CA ASP A 3 -10.39 0.73 7.65
C ASP A 3 -9.94 0.78 6.18
N PRO A 4 -10.03 -0.32 5.41
CA PRO A 4 -9.62 -0.33 4.00
C PRO A 4 -10.40 0.65 3.11
N HIS A 5 -11.59 1.03 3.53
CA HIS A 5 -12.44 1.97 2.80
C HIS A 5 -12.13 3.44 3.12
N LYS A 6 -11.27 3.70 4.13
CA LYS A 6 -10.90 5.05 4.59
C LYS A 6 -9.40 5.16 4.87
N VAL A 7 -8.59 4.59 3.97
CA VAL A 7 -7.13 4.51 4.17
C VAL A 7 -6.42 5.85 4.08
N THR A 8 -6.99 6.86 3.42
CA THR A 8 -6.35 8.16 3.30
C THR A 8 -6.44 8.93 4.61
N ASN A 9 -5.29 9.14 5.24
CA ASN A 9 -5.12 9.99 6.41
C ASN A 9 -3.71 10.55 6.40
N THR A 10 -3.57 11.86 6.23
CA THR A 10 -2.28 12.55 6.13
C THR A 10 -1.78 13.13 7.45
N ALA A 11 -2.55 12.93 8.53
CA ALA A 11 -2.24 13.40 9.88
C ALA A 11 -1.91 12.26 10.85
N ARG A 12 -1.41 11.12 10.34
CA ARG A 12 -1.05 9.96 11.16
C ARG A 12 0.11 10.27 12.09
N THR A 13 0.00 9.82 13.34
CA THR A 13 1.13 9.73 14.25
C THR A 13 2.16 8.71 13.74
N ARG A 14 3.33 8.66 14.36
CA ARG A 14 4.36 7.67 14.02
C ARG A 14 3.84 6.24 14.14
N GLU A 15 3.18 5.90 15.23
CA GLU A 15 2.62 4.58 15.47
C GLU A 15 1.55 4.21 14.45
N GLU A 16 0.71 5.16 14.06
CA GLU A 16 -0.28 4.97 13.00
C GLU A 16 0.34 4.81 11.62
N LEU A 17 1.48 5.46 11.33
CA LEU A 17 2.26 5.23 10.11
C LEU A 17 2.88 3.83 10.09
N GLU A 18 3.41 3.38 11.24
CA GLU A 18 3.92 2.01 11.39
C GLU A 18 2.82 0.97 11.14
N GLU A 19 1.65 1.13 11.77
CA GLU A 19 0.49 0.24 11.54
C GLU A 19 0.05 0.27 10.09
N PHE A 20 -0.04 1.45 9.47
CA PHE A 20 -0.45 1.58 8.09
C PHE A 20 0.55 0.95 7.11
N LEU A 21 1.85 1.08 7.35
CA LEU A 21 2.84 0.40 6.51
C LEU A 21 2.73 -1.13 6.64
N LEU A 22 2.58 -1.66 7.85
CA LEU A 22 2.34 -3.09 8.04
C LEU A 22 1.07 -3.55 7.33
N PHE A 23 -0.01 -2.76 7.39
CA PHE A 23 -1.24 -3.02 6.63
C PHE A 23 -0.96 -3.08 5.12
N CYS A 24 -0.23 -2.12 4.54
CA CYS A 24 0.12 -2.14 3.11
C CYS A 24 0.86 -3.42 2.70
N VAL A 25 1.73 -3.93 3.57
CA VAL A 25 2.48 -5.18 3.33
C VAL A 25 1.58 -6.41 3.41
N VAL A 26 0.70 -6.50 4.40
CA VAL A 26 -0.13 -7.70 4.60
C VAL A 26 -1.26 -7.82 3.58
N VAL A 27 -1.77 -6.71 3.04
CA VAL A 27 -2.86 -6.73 2.04
C VAL A 27 -2.39 -7.02 0.63
N ALA A 28 -1.10 -7.01 0.35
CA ALA A 28 -0.57 -7.23 -0.98
C ALA A 28 -1.03 -8.58 -1.58
N GLY A 29 -1.96 -8.52 -2.56
CA GLY A 29 -2.57 -9.67 -3.21
C GLY A 29 -3.54 -10.47 -2.32
N LYS A 30 -4.18 -9.83 -1.34
CA LYS A 30 -5.14 -10.45 -0.43
C LYS A 30 -6.36 -9.56 -0.20
N ASN A 31 -7.40 -10.13 0.42
CA ASN A 31 -8.59 -9.39 0.82
C ASN A 31 -8.25 -8.40 1.96
N ALA A 32 -8.46 -7.11 1.71
CA ALA A 32 -8.05 -6.04 2.60
C ALA A 32 -8.80 -6.06 3.96
N ASP A 33 -10.11 -6.34 3.96
CA ASP A 33 -10.89 -6.38 5.21
C ASP A 33 -10.45 -7.52 6.12
N GLN A 34 -10.21 -8.70 5.54
CA GLN A 34 -9.73 -9.84 6.31
C GLN A 34 -8.33 -9.59 6.88
N GLN A 35 -7.44 -8.98 6.08
CA GLN A 35 -6.08 -8.72 6.53
C GLN A 35 -6.03 -7.60 7.58
N SER A 36 -6.89 -6.58 7.47
CA SER A 36 -7.01 -5.54 8.50
C SER A 36 -7.37 -6.13 9.86
N LYS A 37 -8.41 -6.96 9.92
CA LYS A 37 -8.83 -7.65 11.15
C LYS A 37 -7.72 -8.53 11.74
N LYS A 38 -7.00 -9.26 10.89
CA LYS A 38 -5.89 -10.11 11.33
C LYS A 38 -4.70 -9.30 11.83
N LEU A 39 -4.41 -8.16 11.21
CA LEU A 39 -3.35 -7.25 11.67
C LEU A 39 -3.70 -6.65 13.02
N GLU A 40 -4.94 -6.26 13.24
CA GLU A 40 -5.41 -5.79 14.54
C GLU A 40 -5.23 -6.85 15.63
N LEU A 41 -5.65 -8.09 15.36
CA LEU A 41 -5.43 -9.22 16.26
C LEU A 41 -3.93 -9.49 16.49
N PHE A 42 -3.09 -9.30 15.46
CA PHE A 42 -1.65 -9.44 15.59
C PHE A 42 -1.05 -8.42 16.55
N LEU A 43 -1.45 -7.16 16.42
CA LEU A 43 -0.91 -6.04 17.21
C LEU A 43 -1.50 -5.94 18.62
N GLU A 44 -2.74 -6.36 18.85
CA GLU A 44 -3.45 -6.27 20.14
C GLU A 44 -3.38 -4.87 20.78
N GLY A 45 -3.50 -3.82 19.97
CA GLY A 45 -3.42 -2.43 20.42
C GLY A 45 -2.02 -1.95 20.85
N ARG A 46 -0.99 -2.75 20.62
CA ARG A 46 0.40 -2.39 20.96
C ARG A 46 1.02 -1.50 19.90
N ARG A 47 2.04 -0.74 20.25
CA ARG A 47 2.86 0.02 19.30
C ARG A 47 3.54 -0.93 18.31
N PRO A 48 3.33 -0.79 16.98
CA PRO A 48 3.65 -1.84 16.02
C PRO A 48 5.12 -2.28 16.01
N PHE A 49 6.04 -1.34 15.84
CA PHE A 49 7.47 -1.69 15.75
C PHE A 49 8.07 -2.07 17.11
N ASP A 50 7.61 -1.48 18.22
CA ASP A 50 8.03 -1.89 19.56
C ASP A 50 7.59 -3.33 19.86
N PHE A 51 6.36 -3.68 19.50
CA PHE A 51 5.85 -5.04 19.65
C PHE A 51 6.67 -6.05 18.83
N ILE A 52 6.97 -5.72 17.56
CA ILE A 52 7.78 -6.60 16.72
C ILE A 52 9.18 -6.81 17.31
N ARG A 53 9.84 -5.75 17.79
CA ARG A 53 11.17 -5.84 18.43
C ARG A 53 11.16 -6.68 19.70
N SER A 54 10.18 -6.46 20.57
CA SER A 54 10.07 -7.20 21.84
C SER A 54 9.65 -8.67 21.69
N SER A 55 8.97 -9.00 20.58
CA SER A 55 8.42 -10.33 20.30
C SER A 55 9.22 -11.12 19.28
N GLU A 56 10.44 -10.73 18.96
CA GLU A 56 11.20 -11.23 17.81
C GLU A 56 11.32 -12.75 17.74
N SER A 57 11.56 -13.42 18.86
CA SER A 57 11.66 -14.89 18.94
C SER A 57 10.33 -15.61 18.71
N ARG A 58 9.21 -14.94 18.94
CA ARG A 58 7.85 -15.48 18.80
C ARG A 58 7.11 -14.94 17.58
N LEU A 59 7.73 -14.03 16.82
CA LEU A 59 7.08 -13.32 15.71
C LEU A 59 6.46 -14.28 14.69
N ASP A 60 7.21 -15.29 14.25
CA ASP A 60 6.72 -16.24 13.23
C ASP A 60 5.57 -17.10 13.76
N ALA A 61 5.61 -17.48 15.04
CA ALA A 61 4.52 -18.20 15.70
C ALA A 61 3.26 -17.31 15.76
N ARG A 62 3.41 -16.05 16.14
CA ARG A 62 2.30 -15.09 16.20
C ARG A 62 1.68 -14.79 14.84
N LEU A 63 2.48 -14.64 13.78
CA LEU A 63 1.99 -14.49 12.41
C LEU A 63 1.15 -15.70 11.96
N LYS A 64 1.55 -16.93 12.35
CA LYS A 64 0.82 -18.17 12.06
C LYS A 64 -0.49 -18.24 12.85
N GLU A 65 -0.47 -17.92 14.13
CA GLU A 65 -1.62 -17.93 15.03
C GLU A 65 -2.77 -17.08 14.45
N VAL A 66 -2.48 -15.84 14.05
CA VAL A 66 -3.50 -14.93 13.45
C VAL A 66 -3.73 -15.18 11.96
N ARG A 67 -3.05 -16.15 11.36
CA ARG A 67 -3.22 -16.57 9.96
C ARG A 67 -3.01 -15.44 8.94
N LEU A 68 -1.99 -14.58 9.14
CA LEU A 68 -1.64 -13.51 8.18
C LEU A 68 -1.15 -14.06 6.84
N GLY A 69 -0.61 -15.30 6.79
CA GLY A 69 -0.06 -15.94 5.60
C GLY A 69 1.26 -15.32 5.14
N LYS A 70 1.94 -15.92 4.14
CA LYS A 70 3.28 -15.49 3.66
C LYS A 70 4.29 -15.31 4.82
N TYR A 71 4.25 -16.20 5.80
CA TYR A 71 4.88 -16.04 7.12
C TYR A 71 6.37 -15.70 7.07
N THR A 72 7.15 -16.41 6.24
CA THR A 72 8.59 -16.16 6.09
C THR A 72 8.86 -14.76 5.55
N LEU A 73 8.10 -14.34 4.52
CA LEU A 73 8.25 -13.01 3.93
C LEU A 73 7.85 -11.92 4.93
N LEU A 74 6.68 -12.07 5.57
CA LEU A 74 6.20 -11.11 6.55
C LEU A 74 7.14 -11.02 7.76
N GLY A 75 7.64 -12.15 8.27
CA GLY A 75 8.59 -12.17 9.38
C GLY A 75 9.89 -11.42 9.05
N ARG A 76 10.42 -11.61 7.85
CA ARG A 76 11.60 -10.87 7.36
C ARG A 76 11.31 -9.37 7.21
N SER A 77 10.20 -9.03 6.58
CA SER A 77 9.78 -7.65 6.33
C SER A 77 9.58 -6.89 7.65
N PHE A 78 8.82 -7.47 8.58
CA PHE A 78 8.50 -6.84 9.85
C PHE A 78 9.73 -6.61 10.73
N ARG A 79 10.63 -7.60 10.82
CA ARG A 79 11.91 -7.44 11.54
C ARG A 79 12.77 -6.34 10.93
N ALA A 80 12.90 -6.33 9.59
CA ALA A 80 13.70 -5.32 8.90
C ALA A 80 13.14 -3.91 9.12
N LEU A 81 11.83 -3.71 8.95
CA LEU A 81 11.16 -2.43 9.17
C LEU A 81 11.31 -1.95 10.63
N ALA A 82 11.02 -2.82 11.60
CA ALA A 82 11.08 -2.45 13.02
C ALA A 82 12.48 -2.08 13.50
N ARG A 83 13.53 -2.59 12.84
CA ARG A 83 14.95 -2.31 13.17
C ARG A 83 15.54 -1.13 12.41
N SER A 84 14.93 -0.70 11.30
CA SER A 84 15.55 0.25 10.36
C SER A 84 15.71 1.66 10.91
N GLY A 85 14.88 2.08 11.86
CA GLY A 85 14.82 3.47 12.29
C GLY A 85 14.35 4.46 11.23
N ILE A 86 13.82 3.99 10.10
CA ILE A 86 13.36 4.82 8.98
C ILE A 86 12.29 5.82 9.41
N ASP A 87 12.40 7.05 8.95
CA ASP A 87 11.36 8.06 9.12
C ASP A 87 10.23 7.85 8.08
N LEU A 88 9.15 7.21 8.50
CA LEU A 88 7.99 6.92 7.65
C LEU A 88 7.22 8.17 7.23
N GLY A 89 7.40 9.30 7.92
CA GLY A 89 6.76 10.57 7.57
C GLY A 89 7.38 11.24 6.35
N SER A 90 8.68 11.05 6.11
CA SER A 90 9.43 11.81 5.10
C SER A 90 10.25 10.96 4.12
N CYS A 91 10.55 9.69 4.41
CA CYS A 91 11.41 8.87 3.54
C CYS A 91 10.88 8.78 2.10
N PRO A 92 11.73 8.84 1.06
CA PRO A 92 11.34 8.56 -0.32
C PRO A 92 10.72 7.16 -0.44
N TRP A 93 9.76 6.99 -1.36
CA TRP A 93 9.11 5.67 -1.55
C TRP A 93 10.12 4.60 -1.99
N GLU A 94 11.18 4.99 -2.68
CA GLU A 94 12.27 4.13 -3.14
C GLU A 94 12.93 3.40 -1.95
N HIS A 95 13.19 4.10 -0.84
CA HIS A 95 13.78 3.49 0.36
C HIS A 95 12.87 2.40 0.96
N LEU A 96 11.55 2.52 0.80
CA LEU A 96 10.64 1.46 1.25
C LEU A 96 10.78 0.19 0.41
N THR A 97 11.19 0.28 -0.85
CA THR A 97 11.37 -0.89 -1.72
C THR A 97 12.60 -1.74 -1.36
N GLU A 98 13.49 -1.22 -0.54
CA GLU A 98 14.65 -1.96 -0.02
C GLU A 98 14.24 -3.04 1.00
N PHE A 99 13.04 -2.92 1.58
CA PHE A 99 12.53 -3.88 2.55
C PHE A 99 11.88 -5.10 1.89
N PRO A 100 12.14 -6.31 2.42
CA PRO A 100 11.55 -7.53 1.88
C PRO A 100 10.03 -7.47 1.75
N GLY A 101 9.48 -7.75 0.58
CA GLY A 101 8.04 -7.79 0.34
C GLY A 101 7.37 -6.45 0.07
N ILE A 102 8.12 -5.36 0.01
CA ILE A 102 7.62 -4.04 -0.39
C ILE A 102 8.10 -3.77 -1.82
N GLY A 103 7.20 -3.88 -2.79
CA GLY A 103 7.44 -3.47 -4.16
C GLY A 103 7.01 -2.03 -4.43
N ILE A 104 7.30 -1.53 -5.64
CA ILE A 104 7.01 -0.14 -6.07
C ILE A 104 5.56 0.24 -5.79
N LYS A 105 4.60 -0.61 -6.17
CA LYS A 105 3.18 -0.37 -5.94
C LYS A 105 2.86 -0.17 -4.45
N THR A 106 3.37 -1.04 -3.58
CA THR A 106 3.09 -0.99 -2.14
C THR A 106 3.71 0.25 -1.49
N ALA A 107 4.94 0.60 -1.88
CA ALA A 107 5.61 1.80 -1.40
C ALA A 107 4.87 3.07 -1.81
N LYS A 108 4.47 3.19 -3.09
CA LYS A 108 3.70 4.33 -3.60
C LYS A 108 2.31 4.43 -2.99
N PHE A 109 1.63 3.31 -2.76
CA PHE A 109 0.35 3.28 -2.05
C PHE A 109 0.49 3.84 -0.63
N PHE A 110 1.52 3.40 0.12
CA PHE A 110 1.78 3.94 1.45
C PHE A 110 1.98 5.45 1.42
N VAL A 111 2.87 5.97 0.56
CA VAL A 111 3.16 7.40 0.48
C VAL A 111 1.94 8.20 0.04
N LEU A 112 1.21 7.75 -0.98
CA LEU A 112 0.02 8.41 -1.51
C LEU A 112 -1.06 8.63 -0.44
N HIS A 113 -1.30 7.63 0.42
CA HIS A 113 -2.39 7.66 1.39
C HIS A 113 -1.97 8.10 2.81
N SER A 114 -0.69 8.35 3.05
CA SER A 114 -0.17 8.78 4.35
C SER A 114 0.38 10.21 4.37
N ARG A 115 0.57 10.85 3.24
CA ARG A 115 1.20 12.18 3.16
C ARG A 115 0.37 13.15 2.31
N PRO A 116 0.38 14.45 2.62
CA PRO A 116 -0.35 15.45 1.84
C PRO A 116 0.27 15.65 0.45
N ALA A 117 -0.55 16.05 -0.51
CA ALA A 117 -0.17 16.52 -1.84
C ALA A 117 0.74 15.54 -2.64
N GLN A 118 0.56 14.23 -2.44
CA GLN A 118 1.33 13.22 -3.17
C GLN A 118 0.70 12.92 -4.53
N MET A 119 1.55 12.73 -5.54
CA MET A 119 1.16 12.33 -6.89
C MET A 119 1.89 11.02 -7.23
N HIS A 120 1.22 9.89 -6.97
CA HIS A 120 1.72 8.55 -7.28
C HIS A 120 0.63 7.72 -7.95
N GLY A 121 1.00 6.99 -8.99
CA GLY A 121 0.13 5.99 -9.62
C GLY A 121 0.28 4.65 -8.91
N VAL A 122 -0.77 4.20 -8.22
CA VAL A 122 -0.80 2.86 -7.61
C VAL A 122 -1.29 1.86 -8.65
N LEU A 123 -0.38 1.34 -9.49
CA LEU A 123 -0.72 0.46 -10.60
C LEU A 123 -1.10 -0.96 -10.11
N ASP A 124 -2.21 -1.06 -9.40
CA ASP A 124 -2.77 -2.34 -9.00
C ASP A 124 -3.68 -2.93 -10.11
N THR A 125 -4.27 -4.09 -9.87
CA THR A 125 -5.15 -4.76 -10.84
C THR A 125 -6.40 -3.95 -11.17
N HIS A 126 -6.91 -3.14 -10.24
CA HIS A 126 -8.08 -2.29 -10.44
C HIS A 126 -7.74 -1.09 -11.33
N VAL A 127 -6.63 -0.41 -11.04
CA VAL A 127 -6.12 0.70 -11.85
C VAL A 127 -5.77 0.23 -13.26
N LEU A 128 -5.04 -0.87 -13.40
CA LEU A 128 -4.66 -1.41 -14.71
C LEU A 128 -5.88 -1.86 -15.52
N ALA A 129 -6.87 -2.47 -14.90
CA ALA A 129 -8.12 -2.83 -15.58
C ALA A 129 -8.90 -1.58 -16.03
N TRP A 130 -8.97 -0.53 -15.18
CA TRP A 130 -9.56 0.76 -15.54
C TRP A 130 -8.84 1.42 -16.73
N MET A 131 -7.51 1.34 -16.76
CA MET A 131 -6.73 1.82 -17.92
C MET A 131 -7.01 1.00 -19.17
N GLY A 132 -7.03 -0.33 -19.06
CA GLY A 132 -7.28 -1.23 -20.20
C GLY A 132 -8.62 -1.02 -20.90
N GLU A 133 -9.64 -0.65 -20.14
CA GLU A 133 -10.97 -0.32 -20.69
C GLU A 133 -11.00 0.99 -21.51
N ARG A 134 -9.99 1.86 -21.35
CA ARG A 134 -9.98 3.25 -21.87
C ARG A 134 -8.82 3.58 -22.79
N TRP A 135 -7.72 2.84 -22.70
CA TRP A 135 -6.48 3.16 -23.41
C TRP A 135 -6.49 2.75 -24.90
N GLY A 136 -7.35 1.79 -25.28
CA GLY A 136 -7.41 1.32 -26.66
C GLY A 136 -6.22 0.45 -27.13
N SER A 137 -5.30 0.12 -26.24
CA SER A 137 -4.13 -0.73 -26.46
C SER A 137 -3.91 -1.65 -25.28
N PRO A 138 -3.22 -2.80 -25.42
CA PRO A 138 -2.97 -3.72 -24.33
C PRO A 138 -2.26 -3.03 -23.13
N VAL A 139 -2.84 -3.18 -21.95
CA VAL A 139 -2.29 -2.73 -20.66
C VAL A 139 -1.87 -3.96 -19.86
N PRO A 140 -0.78 -3.90 -19.04
CA PRO A 140 -0.40 -5.01 -18.18
C PRO A 140 -1.55 -5.49 -17.29
N ARG A 141 -1.70 -6.81 -17.15
CA ARG A 141 -2.72 -7.39 -16.26
C ARG A 141 -2.32 -7.35 -14.79
N HIS A 142 -1.02 -7.22 -14.53
CA HIS A 142 -0.43 -7.19 -13.19
C HIS A 142 0.52 -6.00 -13.07
N SER A 143 0.69 -5.53 -11.83
CA SER A 143 1.62 -4.45 -11.52
C SER A 143 3.02 -4.73 -12.06
N PRO A 144 3.60 -3.86 -12.90
CA PRO A 144 4.97 -4.02 -13.36
C PRO A 144 5.95 -4.09 -12.17
N GLN A 145 6.96 -4.95 -12.30
CA GLN A 145 7.94 -5.16 -11.23
C GLN A 145 9.23 -4.37 -11.45
N ASP A 146 9.56 -4.09 -12.70
CA ASP A 146 10.70 -3.25 -13.03
C ASP A 146 10.32 -1.76 -13.05
N SER A 147 11.26 -0.91 -12.63
CA SER A 147 11.03 0.52 -12.46
C SER A 147 10.73 1.24 -13.79
N GLY A 148 11.37 0.84 -14.90
CA GLY A 148 11.18 1.48 -16.19
C GLY A 148 9.75 1.27 -16.72
N THR A 149 9.29 0.02 -16.75
CA THR A 149 7.92 -0.33 -17.18
C THR A 149 6.89 0.27 -16.22
N TYR A 150 7.16 0.29 -14.91
CA TYR A 150 6.27 0.91 -13.94
C TYR A 150 6.09 2.41 -14.22
N HIS A 151 7.21 3.13 -14.39
CA HIS A 151 7.19 4.57 -14.65
C HIS A 151 6.50 4.92 -15.98
N PHE A 152 6.71 4.12 -17.04
CA PHE A 152 6.00 4.29 -18.30
C PHE A 152 4.48 4.24 -18.10
N TRP A 153 3.97 3.18 -17.46
CA TRP A 153 2.53 3.02 -17.25
C TRP A 153 1.96 4.02 -16.24
N GLU A 154 2.75 4.44 -15.27
CA GLU A 154 2.37 5.53 -14.36
C GLU A 154 2.21 6.86 -15.10
N THR A 155 3.09 7.15 -16.05
CA THR A 155 2.98 8.35 -16.91
C THR A 155 1.71 8.31 -17.77
N VAL A 156 1.42 7.15 -18.37
CA VAL A 156 0.16 6.93 -19.11
C VAL A 156 -1.06 7.14 -18.20
N TYR A 157 -1.04 6.54 -17.00
CA TYR A 157 -2.10 6.71 -16.00
C TYR A 157 -2.34 8.18 -15.65
N PHE A 158 -1.28 8.93 -15.38
CA PHE A 158 -1.39 10.37 -15.09
C PHE A 158 -2.00 11.16 -16.25
N GLY A 159 -1.61 10.85 -17.48
CA GLY A 159 -2.19 11.47 -18.68
C GLY A 159 -3.69 11.20 -18.79
N MET A 160 -4.11 9.94 -18.59
CA MET A 160 -5.52 9.54 -18.67
C MET A 160 -6.37 10.19 -17.57
N VAL A 161 -5.88 10.24 -16.34
CA VAL A 161 -6.59 10.88 -15.23
C VAL A 161 -6.65 12.39 -15.44
N SER A 162 -5.54 13.03 -15.83
CA SER A 162 -5.51 14.48 -16.12
C SER A 162 -6.48 14.88 -17.22
N ALA A 163 -6.59 14.08 -18.30
CA ALA A 163 -7.56 14.33 -19.35
C ALA A 163 -9.01 14.27 -18.83
N ARG A 164 -9.33 13.32 -17.93
CA ARG A 164 -10.66 13.19 -17.30
C ARG A 164 -11.03 14.39 -16.42
N PHE A 165 -10.03 15.02 -15.79
CA PHE A 165 -10.20 16.16 -14.88
C PHE A 165 -9.89 17.52 -15.54
N HIS A 166 -9.67 17.55 -16.84
CA HIS A 166 -9.35 18.81 -17.54
C HIS A 166 -10.40 19.91 -17.25
N GLY A 167 -9.92 21.07 -16.77
CA GLY A 167 -10.78 22.20 -16.39
C GLY A 167 -11.55 22.06 -15.07
N LYS A 168 -11.35 20.98 -14.28
CA LYS A 168 -12.10 20.72 -13.03
C LYS A 168 -11.32 21.07 -11.75
N GLY A 169 -10.17 21.73 -11.87
CA GLY A 169 -9.32 22.08 -10.73
C GLY A 169 -8.27 21.00 -10.40
N PRO A 170 -7.58 21.14 -9.26
CA PRO A 170 -6.51 20.21 -8.86
C PRO A 170 -7.05 18.81 -8.58
N ILE A 171 -6.28 17.79 -8.94
CA ILE A 171 -6.63 16.39 -8.74
C ILE A 171 -6.18 15.93 -7.35
N ASP A 172 -7.12 15.44 -6.56
CA ASP A 172 -6.83 14.66 -5.35
C ASP A 172 -6.56 13.21 -5.76
N TRP A 173 -5.28 12.87 -5.93
CA TRP A 173 -4.83 11.56 -6.40
C TRP A 173 -5.17 10.43 -5.43
N ALA A 174 -5.08 10.68 -4.11
CA ALA A 174 -5.40 9.69 -3.10
C ALA A 174 -6.91 9.38 -3.08
N LYS A 175 -7.73 10.43 -3.19
CA LYS A 175 -9.18 10.25 -3.31
C LYS A 175 -9.55 9.51 -4.58
N PHE A 176 -8.95 9.87 -5.72
CA PHE A 176 -9.23 9.21 -7.00
C PHE A 176 -8.87 7.73 -6.97
N ASP A 177 -7.69 7.37 -6.43
CA ASP A 177 -7.25 5.98 -6.27
C ASP A 177 -8.24 5.16 -5.42
N LEU A 178 -8.63 5.70 -4.26
CA LEU A 178 -9.55 5.05 -3.34
C LEU A 178 -10.97 4.89 -3.92
N ASP A 179 -11.48 5.90 -4.61
CA ASP A 179 -12.79 5.85 -5.24
C ASP A 179 -12.82 4.82 -6.37
N LEU A 180 -11.76 4.77 -7.20
CA LEU A 180 -11.61 3.75 -8.24
C LEU A 180 -11.59 2.33 -7.67
N TRP A 181 -10.86 2.11 -6.59
CA TRP A 181 -10.81 0.83 -5.91
C TRP A 181 -12.19 0.41 -5.37
N ARG A 182 -12.95 1.35 -4.75
CA ARG A 182 -14.30 1.10 -4.23
C ARG A 182 -15.28 0.74 -5.34
N GLU A 183 -15.31 1.52 -6.43
CA GLU A 183 -16.17 1.29 -7.59
C GLU A 183 -15.97 -0.13 -8.16
N ARG A 184 -14.71 -0.54 -8.32
CA ARG A 184 -14.38 -1.81 -8.97
C ARG A 184 -14.53 -3.03 -8.06
N ARG A 185 -14.46 -2.85 -6.76
CA ARG A 185 -14.68 -3.92 -5.80
C ARG A 185 -16.17 -4.31 -5.68
N GLY A 186 -17.08 -3.37 -5.86
CA GLY A 186 -18.54 -3.62 -5.86
C GLY A 186 -19.04 -4.30 -7.13
N SER A 187 -18.19 -4.43 -8.15
CA SER A 187 -18.54 -4.98 -9.49
C SER A 187 -17.96 -6.39 -9.72
N ALA A 188 -17.34 -7.03 -8.72
CA ALA A 188 -16.68 -8.34 -8.82
C ALA A 188 -17.47 -9.44 -8.10
#